data_9873964537b73f366957d9b59086fc35
#
_entry.id   9873964537b73f366957d9b59086fc35
#
_cell.length_a   1.000
_cell.length_b   1.000
_cell.length_c   1.000
_cell.angle_alpha   90.00
_cell.angle_beta   90.00
_cell.angle_gamma   90.00
#
_symmetry.space_group_name_H-M   'P 1'
#
loop_
_entity.id
_entity.type
_entity.pdbx_description
1 polymer ?
#
loop_
_entity_poly.entity_id
_entity_poly.type
_entity_poly.pdbx_seq_one_letter_code
_entity_poly.pdbx_strand_id
1 'polypeptide(L)'
;MTSSKKTSENVETNNNLYAIAETSGQQFWFEVDKYYDIDRLNAKEKDKITLDKILLIKDKDKVSIGQPYIKNAKIELEVVSHKRDKKIIVYKMRPKKKTRRKMGHRQELTRVMVKSISIGKSSSKPSSKKEAVKKTTNSKTKNSSN
;
A
#
# COMPACT_ATOMS: atom_id res chain seq x y z
N MET A 1 5.62 12.22 54.13
CA MET A 1 5.53 11.11 53.14
C MET A 1 5.17 11.71 51.79
N THR A 2 6.16 12.04 50.99
CA THR A 2 6.01 12.73 49.71
C THR A 2 6.14 11.69 48.60
N SER A 3 5.01 11.39 47.97
CA SER A 3 4.93 10.48 46.83
C SER A 3 5.42 11.20 45.57
N SER A 4 6.61 10.86 45.13
CA SER A 4 7.16 11.34 43.87
C SER A 4 6.48 10.66 42.68
N LYS A 5 5.68 11.42 42.01
CA LYS A 5 5.02 11.10 40.75
C LYS A 5 6.09 10.97 39.66
N LYS A 6 6.41 9.73 39.23
CA LYS A 6 7.28 9.50 38.08
C LYS A 6 6.53 9.98 36.83
N THR A 7 6.94 11.12 36.34
CA THR A 7 6.60 11.59 34.99
C THR A 7 7.29 10.64 34.00
N SER A 8 6.51 9.83 33.29
CA SER A 8 7.02 9.08 32.18
C SER A 8 7.37 10.07 31.06
N GLU A 9 8.64 10.32 30.89
CA GLU A 9 9.17 11.02 29.73
C GLU A 9 8.80 10.19 28.50
N ASN A 10 7.86 10.70 27.71
CA ASN A 10 7.64 10.25 26.35
C ASN A 10 8.93 10.56 25.58
N VAL A 11 9.76 9.55 25.40
CA VAL A 11 10.84 9.57 24.43
C VAL A 11 10.16 9.68 23.06
N GLU A 12 10.06 10.91 22.57
CA GLU A 12 9.80 11.16 21.16
C GLU A 12 10.95 10.55 20.37
N THR A 13 10.81 9.30 19.99
CA THR A 13 11.66 8.71 18.97
C THR A 13 11.33 9.43 17.67
N ASN A 14 12.06 10.51 17.41
CA ASN A 14 12.08 11.18 16.12
C ASN A 14 12.63 10.18 15.08
N ASN A 15 11.78 9.22 14.71
CA ASN A 15 12.03 8.37 13.58
C ASN A 15 11.83 9.23 12.31
N ASN A 16 12.90 9.94 11.94
CA ASN A 16 12.95 10.70 10.68
C ASN A 16 12.94 9.76 9.45
N LEU A 17 12.30 8.61 9.56
CA LEU A 17 12.11 7.66 8.46
C LEU A 17 10.80 7.97 7.77
N TYR A 18 10.89 8.44 6.54
CA TYR A 18 9.72 8.62 5.68
C TYR A 18 10.02 8.20 4.24
N ALA A 19 8.98 7.90 3.51
CA ALA A 19 9.06 7.59 2.11
C ALA A 19 7.98 8.33 1.31
N ILE A 20 8.32 8.72 0.09
CA ILE A 20 7.38 9.25 -0.87
C ILE A 20 7.12 8.16 -1.89
N ALA A 21 5.86 7.73 -2.02
CA ALA A 21 5.46 6.72 -2.97
C ALA A 21 4.26 7.18 -3.81
N GLU A 22 4.19 6.64 -5.00
CA GLU A 22 3.09 6.85 -5.93
C GLU A 22 2.06 5.73 -5.80
N THR A 23 0.79 6.11 -5.57
CA THR A 23 -0.35 5.20 -5.62
C THR A 23 -1.56 5.88 -6.25
N SER A 24 -2.31 5.16 -7.08
CA SER A 24 -3.50 5.67 -7.77
C SER A 24 -3.26 6.98 -8.56
N GLY A 25 -2.04 7.20 -9.08
CA GLY A 25 -1.68 8.44 -9.80
C GLY A 25 -1.42 9.65 -8.89
N GLN A 26 -1.38 9.46 -7.59
CA GLN A 26 -1.06 10.49 -6.60
C GLN A 26 0.20 10.12 -5.83
N GLN A 27 0.91 11.12 -5.32
CA GLN A 27 2.09 10.94 -4.49
C GLN A 27 1.72 11.20 -3.02
N PHE A 28 2.12 10.28 -2.17
CA PHE A 28 1.88 10.35 -0.74
C PHE A 28 3.19 10.31 0.02
N TRP A 29 3.24 11.09 1.09
CA TRP A 29 4.30 11.06 2.07
C TRP A 29 3.92 10.08 3.17
N PHE A 30 4.62 8.96 3.26
CA PHE A 30 4.36 7.91 4.24
C PHE A 30 5.38 7.94 5.38
N GLU A 31 4.89 7.96 6.60
CA GLU A 31 5.67 7.77 7.82
C GLU A 31 5.18 6.50 8.53
N VAL A 32 6.08 5.83 9.24
CA VAL A 32 5.76 4.60 9.98
C VAL A 32 4.75 4.91 11.08
N ASP A 33 3.82 3.97 11.31
CA ASP A 33 2.75 4.04 12.31
C ASP A 33 1.74 5.18 12.13
N LYS A 34 1.71 5.82 10.96
CA LYS A 34 0.68 6.83 10.61
C LYS A 34 -0.38 6.26 9.68
N TYR A 35 -1.58 6.88 9.75
CA TYR A 35 -2.72 6.54 8.90
C TYR A 35 -2.80 7.49 7.72
N TYR A 36 -3.14 6.93 6.56
CA TYR A 36 -3.36 7.68 5.34
C TYR A 36 -4.65 7.24 4.67
N ASP A 37 -5.34 8.19 4.06
CA ASP A 37 -6.53 7.93 3.26
C ASP A 37 -6.13 8.03 1.79
N ILE A 38 -6.13 6.90 1.10
CA ILE A 38 -5.81 6.79 -0.33
C ILE A 38 -7.06 6.41 -1.11
N ASP A 39 -7.03 6.56 -2.42
CA ASP A 39 -8.12 6.10 -3.29
C ASP A 39 -8.42 4.63 -3.06
N ARG A 40 -9.68 4.26 -3.30
CA ARG A 40 -10.17 2.91 -3.00
C ARG A 40 -9.33 1.82 -3.65
N LEU A 41 -8.81 0.92 -2.83
CA LEU A 41 -8.11 -0.28 -3.24
C LEU A 41 -9.04 -1.50 -3.19
N ASN A 42 -8.83 -2.44 -4.11
CA ASN A 42 -9.52 -3.73 -4.14
C ASN A 42 -8.87 -4.72 -3.18
N ALA A 43 -8.97 -4.43 -1.88
CA ALA A 43 -8.45 -5.26 -0.81
C ALA A 43 -9.49 -5.34 0.29
N LYS A 44 -9.42 -6.37 1.12
CA LYS A 44 -10.29 -6.51 2.30
C LYS A 44 -9.68 -5.76 3.48
N GLU A 45 -10.50 -5.49 4.48
CA GLU A 45 -10.02 -4.95 5.75
C GLU A 45 -9.03 -5.94 6.40
N LYS A 46 -7.96 -5.42 6.99
CA LYS A 46 -6.81 -6.14 7.58
C LYS A 46 -5.88 -6.82 6.58
N ASP A 47 -6.11 -6.67 5.28
CA ASP A 47 -5.15 -7.16 4.27
C ASP A 47 -3.86 -6.33 4.30
N LYS A 48 -2.75 -7.00 4.04
CA LYS A 48 -1.44 -6.35 3.86
C LYS A 48 -1.20 -6.08 2.39
N ILE A 49 -0.87 -4.84 2.09
CA ILE A 49 -0.58 -4.37 0.73
C ILE A 49 0.86 -3.87 0.69
N THR A 50 1.56 -4.18 -0.37
CA THR A 50 2.93 -3.71 -0.60
C THR A 50 2.94 -2.69 -1.73
N LEU A 51 3.53 -1.52 -1.50
CA LEU A 51 3.80 -0.52 -2.52
C LEU A 51 5.25 -0.63 -2.99
N ASP A 52 5.43 -0.75 -4.31
CA ASP A 52 6.75 -0.89 -4.95
C ASP A 52 7.20 0.42 -5.65
N LYS A 53 6.27 1.33 -5.97
CA LYS A 53 6.56 2.59 -6.67
C LYS A 53 7.00 3.67 -5.70
N ILE A 54 8.23 3.60 -5.24
CA ILE A 54 8.79 4.51 -4.26
C ILE A 54 9.75 5.48 -4.95
N LEU A 55 9.47 6.77 -4.81
CA LEU A 55 10.22 7.85 -5.43
C LEU A 55 11.39 8.31 -4.58
N LEU A 56 11.19 8.39 -3.27
CA LEU A 56 12.18 8.87 -2.32
C LEU A 56 12.03 8.17 -0.98
N ILE A 57 13.15 7.86 -0.35
CA ILE A 57 13.20 7.42 1.06
C ILE A 57 14.25 8.24 1.77
N LYS A 58 13.87 8.77 2.94
CA LYS A 58 14.79 9.38 3.88
C LYS A 58 14.86 8.52 5.13
N ASP A 59 16.06 8.08 5.46
CA ASP A 59 16.37 7.37 6.70
C ASP A 59 17.41 8.19 7.46
N LYS A 60 16.97 8.84 8.53
CA LYS A 60 17.79 9.76 9.34
C LYS A 60 18.48 10.80 8.46
N ASP A 61 19.79 10.63 8.22
CA ASP A 61 20.63 11.56 7.44
C ASP A 61 20.80 11.12 5.96
N LYS A 62 20.39 9.91 5.63
CA LYS A 62 20.53 9.36 4.28
C LYS A 62 19.27 9.56 3.48
N VAL A 63 19.41 10.21 2.33
CA VAL A 63 18.31 10.39 1.36
C VAL A 63 18.63 9.57 0.13
N SER A 64 17.70 8.69 -0.25
CA SER A 64 17.77 7.90 -1.48
C SER A 64 16.68 8.37 -2.44
N ILE A 65 17.06 8.81 -3.63
CA ILE A 65 16.16 9.32 -4.67
C ILE A 65 16.11 8.32 -5.80
N GLY A 66 14.89 7.98 -6.26
CA GLY A 66 14.67 7.09 -7.39
C GLY A 66 14.84 7.78 -8.75
N GLN A 67 15.13 7.00 -9.79
CA GLN A 67 15.20 7.43 -11.19
C GLN A 67 14.39 6.46 -12.08
N PRO A 68 13.08 6.56 -12.19
CA PRO A 68 12.13 7.31 -11.37
C PRO A 68 11.84 6.66 -10.01
N TYR A 69 11.99 5.33 -9.88
CA TYR A 69 11.70 4.57 -8.67
C TYR A 69 12.95 3.94 -8.07
N ILE A 70 12.93 3.76 -6.74
CA ILE A 70 14.01 3.09 -6.01
C ILE A 70 13.85 1.58 -6.19
N LYS A 71 14.87 0.92 -6.72
CA LYS A 71 14.87 -0.54 -6.88
C LYS A 71 14.90 -1.23 -5.51
N ASN A 72 14.14 -2.32 -5.38
CA ASN A 72 14.07 -3.14 -4.16
C ASN A 72 13.57 -2.42 -2.89
N ALA A 73 12.94 -1.27 -3.02
CA ALA A 73 12.27 -0.60 -1.92
C ALA A 73 10.81 -1.04 -1.83
N LYS A 74 10.29 -1.21 -0.61
CA LYS A 74 8.91 -1.63 -0.37
C LYS A 74 8.35 -0.93 0.86
N ILE A 75 7.06 -0.53 0.76
CA ILE A 75 6.29 -0.03 1.89
C ILE A 75 5.18 -1.02 2.16
N GLU A 76 5.12 -1.54 3.36
CA GLU A 76 4.04 -2.42 3.80
C GLU A 76 2.94 -1.60 4.47
N LEU A 77 1.74 -1.68 3.92
CA LEU A 77 0.53 -1.05 4.41
C LEU A 77 -0.44 -2.11 4.90
N GLU A 78 -1.17 -1.81 5.95
CA GLU A 78 -2.31 -2.60 6.41
C GLU A 78 -3.59 -1.80 6.17
N VAL A 79 -4.59 -2.42 5.53
CA VAL A 79 -5.90 -1.83 5.32
C VAL A 79 -6.67 -1.82 6.64
N VAL A 80 -7.01 -0.64 7.13
CA VAL A 80 -7.78 -0.48 8.36
C VAL A 80 -9.28 -0.55 8.08
N SER A 81 -9.76 0.24 7.12
CA SER A 81 -11.17 0.30 6.76
C SER A 81 -11.38 1.00 5.41
N HIS A 82 -12.53 0.75 4.81
CA HIS A 82 -13.00 1.51 3.66
C HIS A 82 -13.97 2.59 4.12
N LYS A 83 -13.81 3.80 3.63
CA LYS A 83 -14.69 4.91 3.98
C LYS A 83 -15.07 5.75 2.77
N ARG A 84 -16.09 6.57 2.92
CA ARG A 84 -16.49 7.58 1.94
C ARG A 84 -16.22 8.96 2.51
N ASP A 85 -15.70 9.82 1.69
CA ASP A 85 -15.44 11.21 2.04
C ASP A 85 -16.75 12.02 2.17
N LYS A 86 -16.63 13.27 2.60
CA LYS A 86 -17.75 14.21 2.70
C LYS A 86 -18.44 14.36 1.35
N LYS A 87 -19.77 14.50 1.38
CA LYS A 87 -20.54 14.72 0.16
C LYS A 87 -20.23 16.09 -0.43
N ILE A 88 -19.73 16.08 -1.66
CA ILE A 88 -19.51 17.29 -2.46
C ILE A 88 -20.76 17.49 -3.33
N ILE A 89 -21.35 18.68 -3.26
CA ILE A 89 -22.51 19.02 -4.07
C ILE A 89 -21.99 19.65 -5.36
N VAL A 90 -22.21 18.96 -6.48
CA VAL A 90 -21.91 19.46 -7.81
C VAL A 90 -23.17 20.09 -8.38
N TYR A 91 -23.15 21.42 -8.50
CA TYR A 91 -24.25 22.17 -9.07
C TYR A 91 -23.84 22.76 -10.42
N LYS A 92 -24.54 22.37 -11.48
CA LYS A 92 -24.32 22.85 -12.82
C LYS A 92 -25.56 23.63 -13.30
N MET A 93 -25.38 24.90 -13.56
CA MET A 93 -26.43 25.79 -14.04
C MET A 93 -25.90 26.64 -15.20
N ARG A 94 -26.73 26.87 -16.20
CA ARG A 94 -26.46 27.84 -17.27
C ARG A 94 -27.49 28.97 -17.17
N PRO A 95 -27.05 30.25 -17.13
CA PRO A 95 -27.96 31.40 -17.16
C PRO A 95 -28.74 31.38 -18.46
N LYS A 96 -29.99 31.83 -18.43
CA LYS A 96 -30.93 31.92 -19.58
C LYS A 96 -31.29 30.60 -20.27
N LYS A 97 -30.69 29.44 -19.89
CA LYS A 97 -30.94 28.14 -20.55
C LYS A 97 -31.85 27.19 -19.78
N LYS A 98 -32.41 27.61 -18.64
CA LYS A 98 -33.26 26.79 -17.73
C LYS A 98 -32.62 25.43 -17.30
N THR A 99 -31.34 25.22 -17.62
CA THR A 99 -30.63 23.98 -17.25
C THR A 99 -30.12 24.10 -15.82
N ARG A 100 -30.64 23.25 -14.96
CA ARG A 100 -30.23 23.16 -13.52
C ARG A 100 -30.02 21.70 -13.20
N ARG A 101 -28.78 21.31 -12.87
CA ARG A 101 -28.46 19.95 -12.40
C ARG A 101 -27.74 20.03 -11.08
N LYS A 102 -28.24 19.31 -10.08
CA LYS A 102 -27.62 19.16 -8.77
C LYS A 102 -27.35 17.69 -8.53
N MET A 103 -26.08 17.34 -8.32
CA MET A 103 -25.64 15.98 -8.02
C MET A 103 -24.74 16.01 -6.79
N GLY A 104 -24.74 14.94 -6.02
CA GLY A 104 -23.79 14.76 -4.93
C GLY A 104 -22.78 13.68 -5.29
N HIS A 105 -21.52 13.93 -4.97
CA HIS A 105 -20.43 12.94 -5.10
C HIS A 105 -19.78 12.68 -3.74
N ARG A 106 -19.44 11.42 -3.47
CA ARG A 106 -18.60 11.02 -2.34
C ARG A 106 -17.47 10.16 -2.88
N GLN A 107 -16.23 10.61 -2.67
CA GLN A 107 -15.05 9.83 -3.03
C GLN A 107 -14.97 8.60 -2.12
N GLU A 108 -14.74 7.45 -2.72
CA GLU A 108 -14.46 6.22 -1.98
C GLU A 108 -12.97 6.17 -1.66
N LEU A 109 -12.65 5.98 -0.39
CA LEU A 109 -11.30 5.97 0.13
C LEU A 109 -11.03 4.68 0.90
N THR A 110 -9.77 4.31 0.96
CA THR A 110 -9.26 3.24 1.82
C THR A 110 -8.31 3.86 2.83
N ARG A 111 -8.60 3.66 4.12
CA ARG A 111 -7.70 4.04 5.20
C ARG A 111 -6.69 2.94 5.41
N VAL A 112 -5.42 3.30 5.29
CA VAL A 112 -4.29 2.39 5.48
C VAL A 112 -3.40 2.89 6.59
N MET A 113 -2.74 1.95 7.27
CA MET A 113 -1.71 2.21 8.27
C MET A 113 -0.37 1.71 7.75
N VAL A 114 0.66 2.54 7.85
CA VAL A 114 2.02 2.16 7.45
C VAL A 114 2.63 1.29 8.53
N LYS A 115 3.01 0.05 8.20
CA LYS A 115 3.66 -0.87 9.13
C LYS A 115 5.16 -0.82 9.05
N SER A 116 5.72 -0.84 7.84
CA SER A 116 7.15 -0.81 7.64
C SER A 116 7.53 -0.15 6.32
N ILE A 117 8.70 0.48 6.31
CA ILE A 117 9.35 1.01 5.13
C ILE A 117 10.71 0.30 5.04
N SER A 118 10.93 -0.47 3.98
CA SER A 118 12.14 -1.25 3.79
C SER A 118 12.84 -0.90 2.50
N ILE A 119 14.17 -0.75 2.58
CA ILE A 119 15.04 -0.70 1.42
C ILE A 119 15.70 -2.08 1.35
N GLY A 120 15.30 -2.93 0.42
CA GLY A 120 15.88 -4.25 0.26
C GLY A 120 17.36 -4.15 -0.12
N LYS A 121 18.24 -4.58 0.77
CA LYS A 121 19.52 -5.08 0.34
C LYS A 121 19.21 -6.31 -0.50
N SER A 122 19.71 -6.37 -1.74
CA SER A 122 19.54 -7.51 -2.65
C SER A 122 20.08 -8.79 -2.01
N SER A 123 19.26 -9.48 -1.22
CA SER A 123 19.55 -10.86 -0.86
C SER A 123 19.01 -11.72 -1.98
N SER A 124 19.89 -11.99 -2.95
CA SER A 124 19.70 -13.03 -3.94
C SER A 124 19.64 -14.39 -3.22
N LYS A 125 18.43 -14.83 -2.88
CA LYS A 125 18.16 -16.26 -2.69
C LYS A 125 17.09 -16.65 -3.70
N PRO A 126 17.48 -17.35 -4.79
CA PRO A 126 16.49 -18.02 -5.61
C PRO A 126 15.94 -19.19 -4.79
N SER A 127 14.69 -19.12 -4.37
CA SER A 127 13.99 -20.31 -3.92
C SER A 127 13.75 -21.20 -5.13
N SER A 128 14.61 -22.16 -5.34
CA SER A 128 14.42 -23.23 -6.30
C SER A 128 13.23 -24.06 -5.89
N LYS A 129 12.09 -23.78 -6.48
CA LYS A 129 10.93 -24.64 -6.44
C LYS A 129 11.26 -25.87 -7.29
N LYS A 130 11.63 -26.98 -6.64
CA LYS A 130 11.74 -28.28 -7.29
C LYS A 130 10.36 -28.71 -7.76
N GLU A 131 10.12 -28.62 -9.04
CA GLU A 131 9.01 -29.31 -9.69
C GLU A 131 9.32 -30.81 -9.67
N ALA A 132 8.54 -31.55 -8.93
CA ALA A 132 8.53 -33.01 -8.99
C ALA A 132 7.79 -33.42 -10.26
N VAL A 133 8.56 -33.81 -11.28
CA VAL A 133 8.06 -34.47 -12.47
C VAL A 133 7.56 -35.86 -12.07
N LYS A 134 6.24 -36.03 -12.02
CA LYS A 134 5.62 -37.34 -11.98
C LYS A 134 5.73 -37.97 -13.36
N LYS A 135 6.63 -38.95 -13.49
CA LYS A 135 6.64 -39.93 -14.57
C LYS A 135 5.38 -40.78 -14.47
N THR A 136 4.48 -40.64 -15.41
CA THR A 136 3.44 -41.61 -15.64
C THR A 136 3.92 -42.58 -16.69
N THR A 137 4.19 -43.81 -16.26
CA THR A 137 4.55 -44.93 -17.08
C THR A 137 3.36 -45.41 -17.92
N ASN A 138 3.65 -45.50 -19.18
CA ASN A 138 2.80 -46.06 -20.21
C ASN A 138 2.70 -47.57 -20.01
N SER A 139 1.52 -48.15 -19.84
CA SER A 139 1.27 -49.57 -20.02
C SER A 139 0.40 -49.79 -21.24
N LYS A 140 1.02 -50.43 -22.16
CA LYS A 140 0.63 -51.06 -23.40
C LYS A 140 -0.48 -52.09 -23.15
N THR A 141 -1.55 -52.07 -23.89
CA THR A 141 -2.36 -53.30 -24.13
C THR A 141 -2.78 -53.35 -25.60
N LYS A 142 -2.30 -54.35 -26.24
CA LYS A 142 -2.70 -54.89 -27.52
C LYS A 142 -4.03 -55.66 -27.34
N ASN A 143 -4.86 -55.66 -28.39
CA ASN A 143 -5.58 -56.79 -28.98
C ASN A 143 -6.56 -56.18 -29.97
N SER A 144 -6.41 -56.41 -31.27
CA SER A 144 -6.59 -57.55 -32.12
C SER A 144 -8.09 -57.95 -32.32
N SER A 145 -8.46 -57.90 -33.58
CA SER A 145 -9.39 -58.78 -34.29
C SER A 145 -10.91 -58.59 -34.08
N ASN A 146 -11.63 -58.17 -35.01
CA ASN A 146 -12.30 -58.87 -36.16
C ASN A 146 -13.12 -57.87 -36.94
#